data_7b9aaeb36440a8df7e809e05de0538bf
#
_entry.id   7b9aaeb36440a8df7e809e05de0538bf
#
_cell.length_a   1.000
_cell.length_b   1.000
_cell.length_c   1.000
_cell.angle_alpha   90.00
_cell.angle_beta   90.00
_cell.angle_gamma   90.00
#
_symmetry.space_group_name_H-M   'P 1'
#
loop_
_entity.id
_entity.type
_entity.pdbx_description
1 polymer ?
#
loop_
_entity_poly.entity_id
_entity_poly.type
_entity_poly.pdbx_seq_one_letter_code
_entity_poly.pdbx_strand_id
1 'polypeptide(L)'
;QPWPYDPAKARELLKEAGFPNGFSTTLWSSHNHSTAQKVLQFTQQQLAQVGIKVQVTAMDAGQRAAEVEGKGQKESGVRMFYTGWSASTGEADWALSPLFASQNWPPTLFNTAFYSNPQVDKDLTEALKTTQPEEKAKLYRDAQDTIWKESPWIPLVVEKLVSAHNKALTGFYIMPDTGFSFDDADLK
;
A
#
# COMPACT_ATOMS: atom_id res chain seq x y z
N GLN A 1 6.57 -12.29 -10.46
CA GLN A 1 6.77 -11.44 -11.64
C GLN A 1 5.75 -10.32 -11.65
N PRO A 2 6.10 -9.10 -12.08
CA PRO A 2 5.14 -8.01 -12.16
C PRO A 2 4.04 -8.34 -13.18
N TRP A 3 2.84 -7.82 -12.94
CA TRP A 3 1.76 -7.89 -13.92
C TRP A 3 2.16 -7.12 -15.18
N PRO A 4 2.00 -7.68 -16.39
CA PRO A 4 2.34 -6.98 -17.61
C PRO A 4 1.41 -5.80 -17.85
N TYR A 5 1.94 -4.74 -18.48
CA TYR A 5 1.10 -3.65 -18.98
C TYR A 5 0.34 -4.14 -20.21
N ASP A 6 -0.94 -4.40 -20.07
CA ASP A 6 -1.80 -4.92 -21.15
C ASP A 6 -3.20 -4.27 -21.12
N PRO A 7 -3.37 -3.10 -21.76
CA PRO A 7 -4.68 -2.44 -21.85
C PRO A 7 -5.72 -3.23 -22.64
N ALA A 8 -5.31 -4.15 -23.53
CA ALA A 8 -6.24 -4.98 -24.28
C ALA A 8 -6.86 -6.03 -23.35
N LYS A 9 -6.01 -6.72 -22.57
CA LYS A 9 -6.48 -7.68 -21.55
C LYS A 9 -7.31 -7.00 -20.47
N ALA A 10 -6.93 -5.79 -20.04
CA ALA A 10 -7.73 -5.02 -19.07
C ALA A 10 -9.16 -4.75 -19.60
N ARG A 11 -9.33 -4.35 -20.87
CA ARG A 11 -10.65 -4.17 -21.46
C ARG A 11 -11.45 -5.48 -21.58
N GLU A 12 -10.78 -6.58 -21.90
CA GLU A 12 -11.40 -7.91 -21.91
C GLU A 12 -11.95 -8.27 -20.53
N LEU A 13 -11.13 -8.14 -19.48
CA LEU A 13 -11.54 -8.42 -18.11
C LEU A 13 -12.66 -7.51 -17.62
N LEU A 14 -12.65 -6.23 -18.00
CA LEU A 14 -13.73 -5.30 -17.71
C LEU A 14 -15.05 -5.77 -18.37
N LYS A 15 -14.98 -6.24 -19.62
CA LYS A 15 -16.15 -6.79 -20.32
C LYS A 15 -16.67 -8.05 -19.64
N GLU A 16 -15.80 -8.98 -19.25
CA GLU A 16 -16.16 -10.18 -18.50
C GLU A 16 -16.80 -9.85 -17.15
N ALA A 17 -16.31 -8.79 -16.49
CA ALA A 17 -16.86 -8.28 -15.23
C ALA A 17 -18.19 -7.51 -15.39
N GLY A 18 -18.73 -7.37 -16.61
CA GLY A 18 -20.00 -6.66 -16.87
C GLY A 18 -19.85 -5.16 -17.12
N PHE A 19 -18.62 -4.66 -17.29
CA PHE A 19 -18.33 -3.25 -17.54
C PHE A 19 -17.69 -2.99 -18.92
N PRO A 20 -18.32 -3.38 -20.04
CA PRO A 20 -17.71 -3.29 -21.38
C PRO A 20 -17.37 -1.86 -21.80
N ASN A 21 -18.03 -0.86 -21.22
CA ASN A 21 -17.78 0.57 -21.47
C ASN A 21 -17.02 1.24 -20.30
N GLY A 22 -16.46 0.47 -19.39
CA GLY A 22 -15.84 0.97 -18.17
C GLY A 22 -16.86 1.50 -17.15
N PHE A 23 -16.38 2.27 -16.18
CA PHE A 23 -17.19 2.86 -15.11
C PHE A 23 -16.52 4.12 -14.54
N SER A 24 -17.22 4.82 -13.65
CA SER A 24 -16.67 5.95 -12.90
C SER A 24 -16.37 5.56 -11.46
N THR A 25 -15.24 6.05 -10.93
CA THR A 25 -14.81 5.77 -9.56
C THR A 25 -13.99 6.93 -8.99
N THR A 26 -13.56 6.80 -7.73
CA THR A 26 -12.74 7.81 -7.04
C THR A 26 -11.39 7.21 -6.66
N LEU A 27 -10.36 8.05 -6.67
CA LEU A 27 -9.03 7.76 -6.14
C LEU A 27 -8.67 8.82 -5.10
N TRP A 28 -8.57 8.42 -3.86
CA TRP A 28 -8.29 9.30 -2.74
C TRP A 28 -6.81 9.25 -2.36
N SER A 29 -6.27 10.38 -1.90
CA SER A 29 -4.91 10.43 -1.37
C SER A 29 -4.73 11.57 -0.37
N SER A 30 -3.99 11.31 0.69
CA SER A 30 -3.47 12.32 1.60
C SER A 30 -2.05 12.79 1.25
N HIS A 31 -1.42 12.20 0.23
CA HIS A 31 -0.12 12.62 -0.25
C HIS A 31 -0.27 13.77 -1.26
N ASN A 32 0.13 15.00 -0.84
CA ASN A 32 -0.09 16.22 -1.63
C ASN A 32 1.20 16.79 -2.25
N HIS A 33 2.35 16.12 -2.11
CA HIS A 33 3.60 16.55 -2.74
C HIS A 33 3.61 16.31 -4.25
N SER A 34 4.48 17.00 -4.97
CA SER A 34 4.49 17.03 -6.45
C SER A 34 4.63 15.66 -7.11
N THR A 35 5.41 14.75 -6.50
CA THR A 35 5.59 13.38 -7.02
C THR A 35 4.30 12.58 -6.92
N ALA A 36 3.61 12.61 -5.75
CA ALA A 36 2.33 11.96 -5.57
C ALA A 36 1.28 12.47 -6.56
N GLN A 37 1.21 13.78 -6.76
CA GLN A 37 0.31 14.40 -7.75
C GLN A 37 0.53 13.85 -9.16
N LYS A 38 1.79 13.70 -9.58
CA LYS A 38 2.13 13.11 -10.89
C LYS A 38 1.71 11.65 -10.99
N VAL A 39 1.93 10.85 -9.94
CA VAL A 39 1.51 9.44 -9.90
C VAL A 39 -0.02 9.34 -10.01
N LEU A 40 -0.77 10.15 -9.25
CA LEU A 40 -2.23 10.16 -9.30
C LEU A 40 -2.75 10.54 -10.69
N GLN A 41 -2.19 11.58 -11.31
CA GLN A 41 -2.55 12.00 -12.66
C GLN A 41 -2.23 10.95 -13.70
N PHE A 42 -1.05 10.31 -13.60
CA PHE A 42 -0.66 9.22 -14.48
C PHE A 42 -1.61 8.02 -14.34
N THR A 43 -1.93 7.62 -13.11
CA THR A 43 -2.89 6.54 -12.84
C THR A 43 -4.26 6.85 -13.45
N GLN A 44 -4.77 8.07 -13.26
CA GLN A 44 -6.01 8.53 -13.85
C GLN A 44 -6.00 8.39 -15.38
N GLN A 45 -4.91 8.84 -16.02
CA GLN A 45 -4.75 8.77 -17.49
C GLN A 45 -4.69 7.33 -18.00
N GLN A 46 -3.97 6.44 -17.29
CA GLN A 46 -3.88 5.03 -17.68
C GLN A 46 -5.22 4.31 -17.56
N LEU A 47 -5.95 4.55 -16.48
CA LEU A 47 -7.28 3.97 -16.28
C LEU A 47 -8.31 4.50 -17.29
N ALA A 48 -8.20 5.77 -17.69
CA ALA A 48 -9.06 6.33 -18.73
C ALA A 48 -8.90 5.64 -20.08
N GLN A 49 -7.70 5.14 -20.43
CA GLN A 49 -7.46 4.39 -21.67
C GLN A 49 -8.28 3.10 -21.77
N VAL A 50 -8.67 2.53 -20.65
CA VAL A 50 -9.50 1.31 -20.59
C VAL A 50 -10.95 1.60 -20.22
N GLY A 51 -11.36 2.88 -20.21
CA GLY A 51 -12.75 3.28 -19.96
C GLY A 51 -13.07 3.58 -18.50
N ILE A 52 -12.12 3.48 -17.57
CA ILE A 52 -12.35 3.80 -16.17
C ILE A 52 -12.12 5.30 -15.93
N LYS A 53 -13.20 6.02 -15.59
CA LYS A 53 -13.15 7.45 -15.28
C LYS A 53 -12.89 7.64 -13.80
N VAL A 54 -11.72 8.19 -13.47
CA VAL A 54 -11.28 8.37 -12.09
C VAL A 54 -11.38 9.84 -11.69
N GLN A 55 -12.09 10.12 -10.60
CA GLN A 55 -12.03 11.40 -9.92
C GLN A 55 -10.97 11.33 -8.82
N VAL A 56 -9.92 12.13 -8.93
CA VAL A 56 -8.90 12.24 -7.89
C VAL A 56 -9.38 13.21 -6.81
N THR A 57 -9.32 12.78 -5.55
CA THR A 57 -9.72 13.58 -4.38
C THR A 57 -8.55 13.67 -3.41
N ALA A 58 -8.05 14.89 -3.21
CA ALA A 58 -7.07 15.16 -2.16
C ALA A 58 -7.78 15.24 -0.81
N MET A 59 -7.14 14.76 0.23
CA MET A 59 -7.60 14.84 1.61
C MET A 59 -6.46 15.22 2.56
N ASP A 60 -6.80 15.79 3.68
CA ASP A 60 -5.85 16.02 4.77
C ASP A 60 -5.73 14.77 5.68
N ALA A 61 -4.84 14.84 6.67
CA ALA A 61 -4.61 13.72 7.59
C ALA A 61 -5.84 13.42 8.47
N GLY A 62 -6.62 14.41 8.86
CA GLY A 62 -7.84 14.24 9.63
C GLY A 62 -8.93 13.56 8.82
N GLN A 63 -9.12 13.98 7.58
CA GLN A 63 -10.03 13.33 6.64
C GLN A 63 -9.62 11.88 6.36
N ARG A 64 -8.32 11.61 6.18
CA ARG A 64 -7.80 10.24 6.04
C ARG A 64 -8.18 9.38 7.25
N ALA A 65 -7.88 9.86 8.45
CA ALA A 65 -8.18 9.14 9.69
C ALA A 65 -9.69 8.86 9.83
N ALA A 66 -10.54 9.83 9.51
CA ALA A 66 -11.99 9.68 9.65
C ALA A 66 -12.62 8.82 8.56
N GLU A 67 -12.23 8.99 7.30
CA GLU A 67 -12.92 8.39 6.14
C GLU A 67 -12.31 7.07 5.67
N VAL A 68 -10.99 6.90 5.83
CA VAL A 68 -10.25 5.72 5.35
C VAL A 68 -9.97 4.74 6.49
N GLU A 69 -9.53 5.24 7.63
CA GLU A 69 -9.07 4.43 8.76
C GLU A 69 -10.12 4.26 9.85
N GLY A 70 -11.08 5.19 9.95
CA GLY A 70 -12.12 5.20 10.99
C GLY A 70 -13.41 4.49 10.64
N LYS A 71 -13.64 4.15 9.36
CA LYS A 71 -14.89 3.56 8.90
C LYS A 71 -14.74 2.08 8.54
N GLY A 72 -15.65 1.26 9.05
CA GLY A 72 -15.78 -0.14 8.65
C GLY A 72 -16.27 -0.31 7.20
N GLN A 73 -16.21 -1.52 6.69
CA GLN A 73 -16.51 -1.84 5.29
C GLN A 73 -17.88 -1.31 4.81
N LYS A 74 -18.91 -1.41 5.64
CA LYS A 74 -20.28 -0.98 5.26
C LYS A 74 -20.43 0.54 5.13
N GLU A 75 -19.58 1.29 5.82
CA GLU A 75 -19.65 2.76 5.91
C GLU A 75 -18.59 3.44 5.03
N SER A 76 -17.62 2.66 4.55
CA SER A 76 -16.51 3.16 3.76
C SER A 76 -16.95 3.65 2.38
N GLY A 77 -16.63 4.90 2.06
CA GLY A 77 -16.72 5.48 0.73
C GLY A 77 -15.50 5.24 -0.15
N VAL A 78 -14.44 4.63 0.40
CA VAL A 78 -13.19 4.38 -0.33
C VAL A 78 -13.41 3.39 -1.46
N ARG A 79 -12.88 3.73 -2.65
CA ARG A 79 -12.86 2.82 -3.82
C ARG A 79 -11.43 2.50 -4.22
N MET A 80 -10.60 3.53 -4.36
CA MET A 80 -9.15 3.41 -4.51
C MET A 80 -8.49 4.43 -3.58
N PHE A 81 -7.41 4.05 -2.95
CA PHE A 81 -6.65 4.91 -2.05
C PHE A 81 -5.16 4.81 -2.36
N TYR A 82 -4.55 5.95 -2.69
CA TYR A 82 -3.10 6.02 -2.89
C TYR A 82 -2.42 6.33 -1.56
N THR A 83 -1.56 5.44 -1.13
CA THR A 83 -0.83 5.54 0.13
C THR A 83 0.54 4.88 0.03
N GLY A 84 1.38 5.09 1.03
CA GLY A 84 2.63 4.37 1.23
C GLY A 84 2.58 3.56 2.52
N TRP A 85 3.43 2.55 2.61
CA TRP A 85 3.65 1.78 3.82
C TRP A 85 5.13 1.48 3.99
N SER A 86 5.61 1.59 5.23
CA SER A 86 6.95 1.19 5.65
C SER A 86 6.84 0.32 6.89
N ALA A 87 7.54 -0.81 6.90
CA ALA A 87 7.59 -1.69 8.06
C ALA A 87 8.56 -1.11 9.10
N SER A 88 8.05 -0.28 10.01
CA SER A 88 8.85 0.43 11.01
C SER A 88 9.61 -0.49 11.98
N THR A 89 9.20 -1.75 12.09
CA THR A 89 9.92 -2.76 12.88
C THR A 89 11.05 -3.45 12.09
N GLY A 90 11.11 -3.25 10.77
CA GLY A 90 11.96 -4.02 9.87
C GLY A 90 11.54 -5.48 9.67
N GLU A 91 10.43 -5.91 10.29
CA GLU A 91 9.93 -7.28 10.24
C GLU A 91 8.86 -7.45 9.15
N ALA A 92 8.85 -8.65 8.53
CA ALA A 92 7.87 -8.99 7.50
C ALA A 92 6.42 -8.96 8.01
N ASP A 93 6.20 -9.27 9.29
CA ASP A 93 4.88 -9.19 9.90
C ASP A 93 4.29 -7.79 9.78
N TRP A 94 5.05 -6.77 10.18
CA TRP A 94 4.57 -5.37 10.11
C TRP A 94 4.44 -4.84 8.67
N ALA A 95 5.05 -5.54 7.71
CA ALA A 95 4.84 -5.25 6.29
C ALA A 95 3.51 -5.82 5.75
N LEU A 96 3.00 -6.90 6.34
CA LEU A 96 1.87 -7.66 5.79
C LEU A 96 0.63 -7.65 6.69
N SER A 97 0.76 -8.02 7.96
CA SER A 97 -0.39 -8.25 8.85
C SER A 97 -1.29 -7.03 9.02
N PRO A 98 -0.78 -5.79 9.24
CA PRO A 98 -1.64 -4.62 9.39
C PRO A 98 -2.48 -4.30 8.15
N LEU A 99 -2.01 -4.70 6.97
CA LEU A 99 -2.59 -4.33 5.68
C LEU A 99 -3.48 -5.43 5.08
N PHE A 100 -3.24 -6.71 5.44
CA PHE A 100 -3.84 -7.84 4.72
C PHE A 100 -4.51 -8.88 5.60
N ALA A 101 -4.25 -8.92 6.92
CA ALA A 101 -4.98 -9.82 7.80
C ALA A 101 -6.44 -9.36 7.96
N SER A 102 -7.38 -10.29 7.87
CA SER A 102 -8.83 -9.97 7.87
C SER A 102 -9.30 -9.31 9.17
N GLN A 103 -8.67 -9.64 10.30
CA GLN A 103 -8.95 -9.02 11.59
C GLN A 103 -8.51 -7.55 11.71
N ASN A 104 -7.72 -7.07 10.75
CA ASN A 104 -7.12 -5.74 10.75
C ASN A 104 -7.85 -4.73 9.86
N TRP A 105 -9.12 -5.00 9.54
CA TRP A 105 -9.98 -4.03 8.87
C TRP A 105 -10.18 -2.78 9.73
N PRO A 106 -10.32 -1.61 9.11
CA PRO A 106 -10.72 -0.40 9.84
C PRO A 106 -12.02 -0.61 10.63
N PRO A 107 -12.16 -0.03 11.82
CA PRO A 107 -11.21 0.88 12.47
C PRO A 107 -10.13 0.20 13.32
N THR A 108 -9.96 -1.12 13.21
CA THR A 108 -8.98 -1.87 14.02
C THR A 108 -7.55 -1.52 13.63
N LEU A 109 -7.22 -1.67 12.33
CA LEU A 109 -5.92 -1.32 11.75
C LEU A 109 -6.09 -0.84 10.29
N PHE A 110 -5.12 -1.14 9.42
CA PHE A 110 -4.94 -0.49 8.13
C PHE A 110 -5.29 -1.35 6.91
N ASN A 111 -6.01 -2.47 7.08
CA ASN A 111 -6.50 -3.26 5.95
C ASN A 111 -7.69 -2.53 5.27
N THR A 112 -7.39 -1.38 4.67
CA THR A 112 -8.36 -0.49 4.04
C THR A 112 -8.94 -1.02 2.72
N ALA A 113 -8.35 -2.10 2.19
CA ALA A 113 -8.89 -2.85 1.07
C ALA A 113 -10.01 -3.81 1.50
N PHE A 114 -10.24 -3.98 2.80
CA PHE A 114 -11.16 -4.98 3.37
C PHE A 114 -10.89 -6.39 2.84
N TYR A 115 -9.61 -6.67 2.58
CA TYR A 115 -9.16 -7.95 2.09
C TYR A 115 -9.36 -9.04 3.14
N SER A 116 -9.77 -10.23 2.69
CA SER A 116 -9.95 -11.37 3.57
C SER A 116 -9.63 -12.66 2.79
N ASN A 117 -8.64 -13.38 3.28
CA ASN A 117 -8.28 -14.69 2.78
C ASN A 117 -7.84 -15.58 3.96
N PRO A 118 -8.59 -16.66 4.28
CA PRO A 118 -8.28 -17.52 5.42
C PRO A 118 -6.89 -18.18 5.37
N GLN A 119 -6.35 -18.43 4.16
CA GLN A 119 -5.01 -18.98 4.03
C GLN A 119 -3.94 -17.94 4.37
N VAL A 120 -4.11 -16.70 3.91
CA VAL A 120 -3.22 -15.58 4.28
C VAL A 120 -3.27 -15.34 5.78
N ASP A 121 -4.46 -15.30 6.38
CA ASP A 121 -4.61 -15.13 7.83
C ASP A 121 -3.89 -16.24 8.62
N LYS A 122 -4.00 -17.48 8.15
CA LYS A 122 -3.30 -18.63 8.73
C LYS A 122 -1.79 -18.49 8.61
N ASP A 123 -1.28 -18.22 7.42
CA ASP A 123 0.15 -18.12 7.15
C ASP A 123 0.80 -17.01 7.99
N LEU A 124 0.16 -15.84 8.08
CA LEU A 124 0.63 -14.73 8.91
C LEU A 124 0.62 -15.10 10.42
N THR A 125 -0.45 -15.76 10.87
CA THR A 125 -0.56 -16.19 12.28
C THR A 125 0.48 -17.23 12.65
N GLU A 126 0.70 -18.25 11.82
CA GLU A 126 1.68 -19.31 12.06
C GLU A 126 3.12 -18.78 11.97
N ALA A 127 3.38 -17.82 11.06
CA ALA A 127 4.69 -17.17 10.97
C ALA A 127 5.10 -16.44 12.26
N LEU A 128 4.15 -15.91 13.02
CA LEU A 128 4.41 -15.29 14.32
C LEU A 128 4.70 -16.32 15.43
N LYS A 129 4.17 -17.54 15.32
CA LYS A 129 4.32 -18.59 16.34
C LYS A 129 5.60 -19.39 16.18
N THR A 130 6.05 -19.59 14.94
CA THR A 130 7.24 -20.41 14.69
C THR A 130 8.53 -19.68 15.05
N THR A 131 9.46 -20.40 15.66
CA THR A 131 10.83 -19.94 15.95
C THR A 131 11.84 -20.40 14.89
N GLN A 132 11.39 -21.20 13.91
CA GLN A 132 12.24 -21.71 12.84
C GLN A 132 12.34 -20.71 11.70
N PRO A 133 13.54 -20.14 11.42
CA PRO A 133 13.67 -19.04 10.44
C PRO A 133 13.23 -19.43 9.03
N GLU A 134 13.54 -20.65 8.59
CA GLU A 134 13.19 -21.12 7.24
C GLU A 134 11.67 -21.30 7.07
N GLU A 135 11.01 -21.87 8.08
CA GLU A 135 9.57 -22.02 8.11
C GLU A 135 8.87 -20.66 8.13
N LYS A 136 9.34 -19.74 9.00
CA LYS A 136 8.86 -18.36 9.07
C LYS A 136 8.94 -17.67 7.72
N ALA A 137 10.10 -17.75 7.07
CA ALA A 137 10.32 -17.15 5.75
C ALA A 137 9.44 -17.79 4.67
N LYS A 138 9.17 -19.10 4.75
CA LYS A 138 8.27 -19.79 3.83
C LYS A 138 6.83 -19.29 3.99
N LEU A 139 6.31 -19.21 5.20
CA LEU A 139 4.95 -18.75 5.49
C LEU A 139 4.72 -17.32 4.97
N TYR A 140 5.66 -16.40 5.21
CA TYR A 140 5.55 -15.05 4.66
C TYR A 140 5.63 -15.01 3.12
N ARG A 141 6.42 -15.86 2.48
CA ARG A 141 6.43 -15.96 1.01
C ARG A 141 5.10 -16.47 0.47
N ASP A 142 4.54 -17.52 1.07
CA ASP A 142 3.25 -18.09 0.65
C ASP A 142 2.11 -17.05 0.78
N ALA A 143 2.09 -16.30 1.89
CA ALA A 143 1.17 -15.19 2.07
C ALA A 143 1.35 -14.10 0.99
N GLN A 144 2.60 -13.66 0.73
CA GLN A 144 2.90 -12.67 -0.30
C GLN A 144 2.48 -13.14 -1.69
N ASP A 145 2.73 -14.39 -2.05
CA ASP A 145 2.37 -14.96 -3.34
C ASP A 145 0.84 -14.95 -3.54
N THR A 146 0.09 -15.24 -2.48
CA THR A 146 -1.37 -15.21 -2.50
C THR A 146 -1.89 -13.79 -2.63
N ILE A 147 -1.39 -12.86 -1.80
CA ILE A 147 -1.73 -11.43 -1.86
C ILE A 147 -1.40 -10.85 -3.24
N TRP A 148 -0.25 -11.22 -3.82
CA TRP A 148 0.14 -10.78 -5.16
C TRP A 148 -0.84 -11.24 -6.23
N LYS A 149 -1.29 -12.48 -6.18
CA LYS A 149 -2.25 -13.06 -7.15
C LYS A 149 -3.63 -12.43 -7.05
N GLU A 150 -4.08 -12.15 -5.83
CA GLU A 150 -5.41 -11.58 -5.58
C GLU A 150 -5.44 -10.05 -5.69
N SER A 151 -4.26 -9.41 -5.63
CA SER A 151 -4.04 -7.98 -5.87
C SER A 151 -4.97 -7.02 -5.10
N PRO A 152 -5.14 -7.17 -3.78
CA PRO A 152 -5.88 -6.17 -2.99
C PRO A 152 -5.17 -4.81 -2.98
N TRP A 153 -3.87 -4.80 -3.18
CA TRP A 153 -3.02 -3.62 -3.40
C TRP A 153 -2.28 -3.75 -4.72
N ILE A 154 -2.01 -2.60 -5.35
CA ILE A 154 -1.20 -2.49 -6.56
C ILE A 154 0.11 -1.80 -6.16
N PRO A 155 1.21 -2.54 -5.94
CA PRO A 155 2.51 -1.94 -5.66
C PRO A 155 3.00 -1.14 -6.87
N LEU A 156 3.28 0.14 -6.67
CA LEU A 156 3.70 1.02 -7.76
C LEU A 156 5.21 1.26 -7.75
N VAL A 157 5.77 1.65 -6.61
CA VAL A 157 7.18 2.04 -6.48
C VAL A 157 7.69 1.71 -5.07
N VAL A 158 9.00 1.54 -4.97
CA VAL A 158 9.74 1.64 -3.71
C VAL A 158 10.52 2.95 -3.79
N GLU A 159 10.23 3.87 -2.88
CA GLU A 159 10.87 5.19 -2.87
C GLU A 159 12.32 5.09 -2.37
N LYS A 160 13.20 5.87 -3.00
CA LYS A 160 14.55 6.06 -2.50
C LYS A 160 14.54 7.16 -1.43
N LEU A 161 15.12 6.87 -0.29
CA LEU A 161 15.33 7.88 0.75
C LEU A 161 16.47 8.81 0.31
N VAL A 162 16.17 10.09 0.25
CA VAL A 162 17.13 11.13 -0.11
C VAL A 162 17.14 12.19 0.99
N SER A 163 18.33 12.51 1.49
CA SER A 163 18.51 13.59 2.47
C SER A 163 19.52 14.61 1.99
N ALA A 164 19.36 15.82 2.48
CA ALA A 164 20.35 16.89 2.34
C ALA A 164 20.52 17.56 3.71
N HIS A 165 21.75 17.76 4.11
CA HIS A 165 22.08 18.42 5.38
C HIS A 165 23.29 19.33 5.20
N ASN A 166 23.51 20.24 6.17
CA ASN A 166 24.68 21.08 6.20
C ASN A 166 25.95 20.22 6.35
N LYS A 167 27.04 20.59 5.67
CA LYS A 167 28.33 19.88 5.75
C LYS A 167 28.92 19.85 7.17
N ALA A 168 28.53 20.79 8.01
CA ALA A 168 28.93 20.81 9.41
C ALA A 168 28.26 19.70 10.25
N LEU A 169 27.13 19.17 9.81
CA LEU A 169 26.45 18.05 10.48
C LEU A 169 27.13 16.73 10.08
N THR A 170 27.66 16.03 11.06
CA THR A 170 28.30 14.70 10.92
C THR A 170 27.57 13.69 11.79
N GLY A 171 27.73 12.38 11.54
CA GLY A 171 27.10 11.31 12.33
C GLY A 171 25.59 11.15 12.17
N PHE A 172 24.96 11.94 11.30
CA PHE A 172 23.54 11.80 10.97
C PHE A 172 23.34 10.77 9.84
N TYR A 173 22.32 9.90 9.98
CA TYR A 173 21.88 9.03 8.89
C TYR A 173 20.39 8.73 8.94
N ILE A 174 19.83 8.31 7.80
CA ILE A 174 18.44 7.85 7.69
C ILE A 174 18.44 6.32 7.75
N MET A 175 17.64 5.78 8.64
CA MET A 175 17.44 4.33 8.78
C MET A 175 16.57 3.79 7.65
N PRO A 176 16.65 2.47 7.32
CA PRO A 176 15.82 1.85 6.28
C PRO A 176 14.31 1.95 6.53
N ASP A 177 13.89 2.08 7.77
CA ASP A 177 12.50 2.27 8.22
C ASP A 177 11.99 3.71 8.08
N THR A 178 12.80 4.61 7.50
CA THR A 178 12.59 6.05 7.37
C THR A 178 12.84 6.89 8.64
N GLY A 179 13.25 6.25 9.73
CA GLY A 179 13.66 6.94 10.96
C GLY A 179 14.96 7.75 10.77
N PHE A 180 15.19 8.68 11.68
CA PHE A 180 16.42 9.47 11.71
C PHE A 180 17.23 9.05 12.93
N SER A 181 18.54 8.78 12.73
CA SER A 181 19.48 8.61 13.84
C SER A 181 20.34 9.86 13.98
N PHE A 182 20.39 10.34 15.23
CA PHE A 182 21.21 11.45 15.68
C PHE A 182 22.16 11.05 16.82
N ASP A 183 22.28 9.75 17.12
CA ASP A 183 23.03 9.26 18.27
C ASP A 183 24.49 9.70 18.26
N ASP A 184 25.10 9.74 17.06
CA ASP A 184 26.47 10.19 16.84
C ASP A 184 26.53 11.57 16.14
N ALA A 185 25.42 12.31 16.13
CA ALA A 185 25.37 13.58 15.43
C ALA A 185 26.16 14.66 16.14
N ASP A 186 27.00 15.39 15.38
CA ASP A 186 27.80 16.49 15.84
C ASP A 186 27.84 17.63 14.80
N LEU A 187 27.95 18.87 15.28
CA LEU A 187 28.11 20.06 14.45
C LEU A 187 29.57 20.55 14.55
N LYS A 188 30.29 20.47 13.45
CA LYS A 188 31.68 20.92 13.33
C LYS A 188 31.78 22.25 12.61
#